data_f624432a3e148215518c962833998e4f
#
_entry.id   f624432a3e148215518c962833998e4f
#
_cell.length_a   1.000
_cell.length_b   1.000
_cell.length_c   1.000
_cell.angle_alpha   90.00
_cell.angle_beta   90.00
_cell.angle_gamma   90.00
#
_symmetry.space_group_name_H-M   'P 1'
#
loop_
_entity.id
_entity.type
_entity.pdbx_description
1 polymer ?
#
loop_
_entity_poly.entity_id
_entity_poly.type
_entity_poly.pdbx_seq_one_letter_code
_entity_poly.pdbx_strand_id
1 'polypeptide(L)'
;MSWPAYYQTGDFVIAVLGYTPHIKDLQKLVGTRKVGSQNIVLKIFAEPQDFGKCHILFIPEKQSEQIEKCIILLGTKPTVIITEKIGMAKRGSCINFLQDGDNIQFELNRTIATNIGVQLRNDLVKLAAVEIE
;
A
#
# COMPACT_ATOMS: atom_id res chain seq x y z
N MET A 1 -6.94 0.49 -9.01
CA MET A 1 -6.12 1.69 -8.78
C MET A 1 -5.27 1.98 -10.01
N SER A 2 -5.07 3.25 -10.30
CA SER A 2 -4.22 3.69 -11.41
C SER A 2 -3.20 4.70 -10.93
N TRP A 3 -1.94 4.48 -11.29
CA TRP A 3 -0.83 5.37 -10.98
C TRP A 3 -0.58 6.36 -12.13
N PRO A 4 0.09 7.50 -11.85
CA PRO A 4 0.51 8.42 -12.91
C PRO A 4 1.39 7.73 -13.96
N ALA A 5 1.41 8.30 -15.18
CA ALA A 5 2.12 7.70 -16.31
C ALA A 5 3.60 7.40 -16.01
N TYR A 6 4.29 8.28 -15.26
CA TYR A 6 5.71 8.07 -14.94
C TYR A 6 5.95 6.92 -13.95
N TYR A 7 4.90 6.36 -13.34
CA TYR A 7 4.96 5.15 -12.51
C TYR A 7 4.49 3.90 -13.27
N GLN A 8 4.07 4.03 -14.52
CA GLN A 8 3.59 2.91 -15.35
C GLN A 8 4.69 2.28 -16.20
N THR A 9 5.92 2.72 -16.06
CA THR A 9 7.08 2.18 -16.77
C THR A 9 8.00 1.44 -15.80
N GLY A 10 8.74 0.45 -16.32
CA GLY A 10 9.60 -0.39 -15.49
C GLY A 10 8.80 -1.38 -14.65
N ASP A 11 9.40 -1.84 -13.56
CA ASP A 11 8.76 -2.82 -12.67
C ASP A 11 7.71 -2.16 -11.77
N PHE A 12 6.67 -2.92 -11.44
CA PHE A 12 5.71 -2.55 -10.41
C PHE A 12 6.22 -3.06 -9.07
N VAL A 13 6.66 -2.15 -8.21
CA VAL A 13 7.35 -2.51 -6.97
C VAL A 13 6.39 -2.51 -5.79
N ILE A 14 6.28 -3.65 -5.12
CA ILE A 14 5.63 -3.80 -3.83
C ILE A 14 6.74 -3.84 -2.79
N ALA A 15 6.77 -2.84 -1.90
CA ALA A 15 7.74 -2.76 -0.82
C ALA A 15 7.09 -3.19 0.49
N VAL A 16 7.84 -3.91 1.31
CA VAL A 16 7.39 -4.33 2.65
C VAL A 16 8.40 -3.82 3.66
N LEU A 17 7.92 -3.15 4.69
CA LEU A 17 8.77 -2.68 5.79
C LEU A 17 8.89 -3.77 6.84
N GLY A 18 10.04 -4.44 6.86
CA GLY A 18 10.33 -5.49 7.82
C GLY A 18 9.65 -6.82 7.50
N TYR A 19 9.49 -7.65 8.51
CA TYR A 19 8.91 -8.98 8.39
C TYR A 19 7.38 -8.93 8.35
N THR A 20 6.78 -9.74 7.49
CA THR A 20 5.34 -10.01 7.51
C THR A 20 5.07 -11.50 7.41
N PRO A 21 4.08 -12.04 8.17
CA PRO A 21 3.66 -13.43 8.00
C PRO A 21 3.01 -13.69 6.64
N HIS A 22 2.64 -12.65 5.90
CA HIS A 22 2.02 -12.75 4.57
C HIS A 22 3.03 -12.84 3.43
N ILE A 23 4.33 -12.99 3.73
CA ILE A 23 5.38 -12.93 2.71
C ILE A 23 5.19 -13.98 1.60
N LYS A 24 4.73 -15.17 1.93
CA LYS A 24 4.50 -16.23 0.94
C LYS A 24 3.39 -15.87 -0.02
N ASP A 25 2.33 -15.26 0.47
CA ASP A 25 1.20 -14.82 -0.36
C ASP A 25 1.62 -13.69 -1.30
N LEU A 26 2.45 -12.77 -0.82
CA LEU A 26 3.00 -11.70 -1.63
C LEU A 26 3.96 -12.25 -2.70
N GLN A 27 4.78 -13.22 -2.35
CA GLN A 27 5.70 -13.87 -3.31
C GLN A 27 4.97 -14.57 -4.45
N LYS A 28 3.76 -15.09 -4.22
CA LYS A 28 2.96 -15.72 -5.25
C LYS A 28 2.54 -14.74 -6.37
N LEU A 29 2.49 -13.45 -6.08
CA LEU A 29 2.17 -12.43 -7.08
C LEU A 29 3.32 -12.20 -8.06
N VAL A 30 4.54 -12.44 -7.63
CA VAL A 30 5.74 -12.27 -8.45
C VAL A 30 5.80 -13.37 -9.50
N GLY A 31 5.88 -12.99 -10.77
CA GLY A 31 5.96 -13.95 -11.88
C GLY A 31 4.64 -14.57 -12.32
N THR A 32 3.55 -14.39 -11.54
CA THR A 32 2.23 -14.94 -11.91
C THR A 32 1.25 -13.87 -12.35
N ARG A 33 1.47 -12.63 -11.95
CA ARG A 33 0.60 -11.50 -12.30
C ARG A 33 1.42 -10.30 -12.76
N LYS A 34 0.75 -9.45 -13.53
CA LYS A 34 1.30 -8.17 -13.99
C LYS A 34 0.31 -7.06 -13.68
N VAL A 35 0.82 -5.84 -13.56
CA VAL A 35 0.00 -4.63 -13.50
C VAL A 35 0.17 -3.93 -14.85
N GLY A 36 -0.83 -4.05 -15.71
CA GLY A 36 -0.69 -3.65 -17.10
C GLY A 36 0.43 -4.47 -17.77
N SER A 37 1.46 -3.81 -18.28
CA SER A 37 2.64 -4.46 -18.85
C SER A 37 3.80 -4.60 -17.85
N GLN A 38 3.63 -4.12 -16.62
CA GLN A 38 4.69 -4.10 -15.61
C GLN A 38 4.76 -5.44 -14.88
N ASN A 39 5.98 -5.96 -14.71
CA ASN A 39 6.24 -7.12 -13.86
C ASN A 39 6.20 -6.69 -12.40
N ILE A 40 5.65 -7.54 -11.53
CA ILE A 40 5.60 -7.27 -10.09
C ILE A 40 6.92 -7.73 -9.45
N VAL A 41 7.54 -6.83 -8.70
CA VAL A 41 8.76 -7.09 -7.94
C VAL A 41 8.45 -6.84 -6.48
N LEU A 42 8.87 -7.76 -5.61
CA LEU A 42 8.72 -7.64 -4.16
C LEU A 42 10.07 -7.26 -3.56
N LYS A 43 10.09 -6.18 -2.77
CA LYS A 43 11.29 -5.75 -2.06
C LYS A 43 10.98 -5.60 -0.57
N ILE A 44 11.88 -6.09 0.28
CA ILE A 44 11.75 -6.01 1.73
C ILE A 44 12.84 -5.08 2.26
N PHE A 45 12.43 -4.10 3.05
CA PHE A 45 13.33 -3.11 3.64
C PHE A 45 13.30 -3.21 5.16
N ALA A 46 14.46 -3.11 5.79
CA ALA A 46 14.56 -3.12 7.25
C ALA A 46 14.14 -1.77 7.85
N GLU A 47 14.44 -0.68 7.17
CA GLU A 47 14.23 0.68 7.68
C GLU A 47 13.55 1.57 6.63
N PRO A 48 12.71 2.54 7.06
CA PRO A 48 12.02 3.43 6.13
C PRO A 48 12.93 4.20 5.17
N GLN A 49 14.12 4.61 5.63
CA GLN A 49 15.04 5.38 4.80
C GLN A 49 15.63 4.60 3.64
N ASP A 50 15.46 3.29 3.61
CA ASP A 50 16.01 2.43 2.55
C ASP A 50 15.09 2.34 1.33
N PHE A 51 13.92 2.96 1.38
CA PHE A 51 12.97 2.93 0.26
C PHE A 51 13.54 3.59 -0.99
N GLY A 52 13.39 2.88 -2.10
CA GLY A 52 13.48 3.48 -3.41
C GLY A 52 12.08 3.76 -3.98
N LYS A 53 11.98 3.85 -5.31
CA LYS A 53 10.68 3.96 -5.97
C LYS A 53 9.85 2.70 -5.70
N CYS A 54 8.64 2.89 -5.20
CA CYS A 54 7.68 1.80 -5.03
C CYS A 54 6.26 2.30 -5.29
N HIS A 55 5.40 1.38 -5.71
CA HIS A 55 4.00 1.66 -6.02
C HIS A 55 3.11 1.39 -4.81
N ILE A 56 3.45 0.35 -4.06
CA ILE A 56 2.77 -0.03 -2.83
C ILE A 56 3.82 -0.20 -1.74
N LEU A 57 3.54 0.39 -0.59
CA LEU A 57 4.33 0.17 0.63
C LEU A 57 3.42 -0.49 1.66
N PHE A 58 3.72 -1.74 1.99
CA PHE A 58 3.01 -2.45 3.04
C PHE A 58 3.77 -2.30 4.36
N ILE A 59 3.06 -1.79 5.38
CA ILE A 59 3.60 -1.65 6.74
C ILE A 59 2.91 -2.69 7.61
N PRO A 60 3.59 -3.81 7.94
CA PRO A 60 3.02 -4.83 8.83
C PRO A 60 2.68 -4.26 10.20
N GLU A 61 1.76 -4.92 10.92
CA GLU A 61 1.25 -4.44 12.20
C GLU A 61 2.36 -4.06 13.19
N LYS A 62 3.40 -4.88 13.27
CA LYS A 62 4.52 -4.63 14.19
C LYS A 62 5.33 -3.38 13.86
N GLN A 63 5.22 -2.89 12.63
CA GLN A 63 5.93 -1.69 12.17
C GLN A 63 5.02 -0.46 12.10
N SER A 64 3.79 -0.55 12.60
CA SER A 64 2.79 0.51 12.45
C SER A 64 3.25 1.87 12.98
N GLU A 65 4.08 1.90 14.02
CA GLU A 65 4.59 3.14 14.58
C GLU A 65 5.53 3.91 13.63
N GLN A 66 6.01 3.27 12.58
CA GLN A 66 6.87 3.89 11.59
C GLN A 66 6.11 4.68 10.50
N ILE A 67 4.76 4.70 10.56
CA ILE A 67 3.97 5.27 9.47
C ILE A 67 4.27 6.74 9.22
N GLU A 68 4.41 7.56 10.26
CA GLU A 68 4.67 8.99 10.08
C GLU A 68 6.01 9.22 9.40
N LYS A 69 7.02 8.44 9.75
CA LYS A 69 8.34 8.52 9.12
C LYS A 69 8.27 8.13 7.64
N CYS A 70 7.50 7.09 7.32
CA CYS A 70 7.28 6.67 5.93
C CYS A 70 6.59 7.77 5.14
N ILE A 71 5.56 8.39 5.69
CA ILE A 71 4.81 9.48 5.04
C ILE A 71 5.74 10.66 4.74
N ILE A 72 6.57 11.05 5.69
CA ILE A 72 7.51 12.15 5.50
C ILE A 72 8.50 11.83 4.39
N LEU A 73 9.06 10.62 4.37
CA LEU A 73 10.03 10.20 3.38
C LEU A 73 9.43 10.09 1.98
N LEU A 74 8.19 9.64 1.87
CA LEU A 74 7.50 9.51 0.59
C LEU A 74 7.05 10.86 0.02
N GLY A 75 6.71 11.81 0.90
CA GLY A 75 6.23 13.12 0.47
C GLY A 75 5.00 13.02 -0.41
N THR A 76 5.08 13.56 -1.62
CA THR A 76 3.99 13.53 -2.61
C THR A 76 4.17 12.44 -3.66
N LYS A 77 5.12 11.53 -3.48
CA LYS A 77 5.30 10.41 -4.42
C LYS A 77 4.04 9.54 -4.44
N PRO A 78 3.65 9.01 -5.60
CA PRO A 78 2.41 8.23 -5.73
C PRO A 78 2.59 6.79 -5.23
N THR A 79 3.00 6.62 -4.00
CA THR A 79 3.12 5.33 -3.33
C THR A 79 1.91 5.13 -2.42
N VAL A 80 1.18 4.04 -2.63
CA VAL A 80 0.03 3.69 -1.81
C VAL A 80 0.49 2.95 -0.56
N ILE A 81 0.26 3.54 0.61
CA ILE A 81 0.57 2.89 1.89
C ILE A 81 -0.60 1.98 2.27
N ILE A 82 -0.29 0.71 2.51
CA ILE A 82 -1.23 -0.29 2.99
C ILE A 82 -0.83 -0.74 4.39
N THR A 83 -1.77 -0.78 5.29
CA THR A 83 -1.56 -1.14 6.70
C THR A 83 -2.58 -2.19 7.16
N GLU A 84 -2.41 -2.70 8.39
CA GLU A 84 -3.27 -3.75 8.93
C GLU A 84 -3.52 -3.60 10.44
N LYS A 85 -3.59 -2.36 10.94
CA LYS A 85 -3.84 -2.09 12.36
C LYS A 85 -4.92 -1.04 12.52
N ILE A 86 -5.76 -1.19 13.53
CA ILE A 86 -6.82 -0.23 13.87
C ILE A 86 -6.25 1.18 14.00
N GLY A 87 -6.91 2.16 13.37
CA GLY A 87 -6.57 3.57 13.46
C GLY A 87 -5.58 4.07 12.41
N MET A 88 -5.01 3.17 11.60
CA MET A 88 -3.96 3.56 10.67
C MET A 88 -4.46 4.41 9.49
N ALA A 89 -5.71 4.23 9.05
CA ALA A 89 -6.26 5.06 7.98
C ALA A 89 -6.32 6.54 8.38
N LYS A 90 -6.65 6.82 9.63
CA LYS A 90 -6.65 8.20 10.16
C LYS A 90 -5.24 8.77 10.33
N ARG A 91 -4.25 7.90 10.47
CA ARG A 91 -2.84 8.30 10.61
C ARG A 91 -2.15 8.51 9.27
N GLY A 92 -2.85 8.25 8.15
CA GLY A 92 -2.32 8.54 6.83
C GLY A 92 -2.15 7.33 5.91
N SER A 93 -2.60 6.14 6.32
CA SER A 93 -2.65 4.99 5.43
C SER A 93 -3.73 5.19 4.37
N CYS A 94 -3.45 4.82 3.14
CA CYS A 94 -4.43 4.87 2.06
C CYS A 94 -5.45 3.73 2.18
N ILE A 95 -4.97 2.52 2.43
CA ILE A 95 -5.79 1.32 2.62
C ILE A 95 -5.36 0.66 3.93
N ASN A 96 -6.32 0.44 4.81
CA ASN A 96 -6.05 -0.23 6.08
C ASN A 96 -6.94 -1.46 6.21
N PHE A 97 -6.32 -2.64 6.26
CA PHE A 97 -7.04 -3.89 6.44
C PHE A 97 -7.36 -4.13 7.90
N LEU A 98 -8.60 -4.55 8.16
CA LEU A 98 -9.07 -4.91 9.48
C LEU A 98 -9.64 -6.32 9.44
N GLN A 99 -9.33 -7.10 10.46
CA GLN A 99 -9.91 -8.43 10.62
C GLN A 99 -11.07 -8.36 11.62
N ASP A 100 -12.23 -8.86 11.20
CA ASP A 100 -13.42 -8.97 12.03
C ASP A 100 -13.86 -10.45 12.05
N GLY A 101 -13.41 -11.19 13.05
CA GLY A 101 -13.58 -12.64 13.10
C GLY A 101 -12.91 -13.31 11.92
N ASP A 102 -13.68 -14.05 11.11
CA ASP A 102 -13.17 -14.68 9.89
C ASP A 102 -13.22 -13.77 8.67
N ASN A 103 -13.79 -12.57 8.80
CA ASN A 103 -13.94 -11.63 7.71
C ASN A 103 -12.79 -10.63 7.69
N ILE A 104 -12.34 -10.30 6.49
CA ILE A 104 -11.37 -9.23 6.27
C ILE A 104 -12.12 -8.06 5.63
N GLN A 105 -12.02 -6.90 6.25
CA GLN A 105 -12.57 -5.64 5.76
C GLN A 105 -11.42 -4.67 5.52
N PHE A 106 -11.68 -3.58 4.81
CA PHE A 106 -10.67 -2.54 4.68
C PHE A 106 -11.31 -1.15 4.76
N GLU A 107 -10.53 -0.23 5.29
CA GLU A 107 -10.80 1.20 5.29
C GLU A 107 -10.06 1.84 4.14
N LEU A 108 -10.66 2.85 3.53
CA LEU A 108 -10.09 3.55 2.40
C LEU A 108 -10.04 5.05 2.69
N ASN A 109 -8.86 5.65 2.54
CA ASN A 109 -8.69 7.09 2.67
C ASN A 109 -8.53 7.72 1.29
N ARG A 110 -9.62 8.24 0.74
CA ARG A 110 -9.65 8.82 -0.60
C ARG A 110 -8.83 10.09 -0.71
N THR A 111 -8.82 10.90 0.34
CA THR A 111 -8.04 12.15 0.35
C THR A 111 -6.56 11.86 0.14
N ILE A 112 -6.03 10.86 0.83
CA ILE A 112 -4.63 10.45 0.66
C ILE A 112 -4.37 10.01 -0.79
N ALA A 113 -5.23 9.17 -1.36
CA ALA A 113 -5.08 8.70 -2.73
C ALA A 113 -5.07 9.87 -3.73
N THR A 114 -6.00 10.80 -3.57
CA THR A 114 -6.07 12.01 -4.40
C THR A 114 -4.80 12.84 -4.29
N ASN A 115 -4.31 13.04 -3.08
CA ASN A 115 -3.13 13.89 -2.83
C ASN A 115 -1.85 13.32 -3.43
N ILE A 116 -1.75 12.00 -3.55
CA ILE A 116 -0.58 11.35 -4.16
C ILE A 116 -0.77 11.05 -5.65
N GLY A 117 -1.90 11.42 -6.22
CA GLY A 117 -2.16 11.27 -7.65
C GLY A 117 -2.54 9.87 -8.10
N VAL A 118 -3.00 9.02 -7.19
CA VAL A 118 -3.48 7.67 -7.49
C VAL A 118 -5.00 7.69 -7.63
N GLN A 119 -5.52 7.16 -8.74
CA GLN A 119 -6.95 7.06 -8.97
C GLN A 119 -7.47 5.74 -8.44
N LEU A 120 -8.58 5.81 -7.71
CA LEU A 120 -9.26 4.64 -7.16
C LEU A 120 -10.45 4.28 -8.07
N ARG A 121 -10.59 2.98 -8.36
CA ARG A 121 -11.74 2.50 -9.12
C ARG A 121 -12.98 2.49 -8.24
N ASN A 122 -14.14 2.78 -8.84
CA ASN A 122 -15.41 2.82 -8.10
C ASN A 122 -15.77 1.48 -7.45
N ASP A 123 -15.45 0.38 -8.09
CA ASP A 123 -15.70 -0.95 -7.53
C ASP A 123 -14.89 -1.19 -6.24
N LEU A 124 -13.65 -0.71 -6.18
CA LEU A 124 -12.85 -0.77 -4.96
C LEU A 124 -13.49 0.10 -3.84
N VAL A 125 -13.90 1.31 -4.18
CA VAL A 125 -14.52 2.24 -3.22
C VAL A 125 -15.79 1.62 -2.62
N LYS A 126 -16.60 0.96 -3.44
CA LYS A 126 -17.83 0.31 -2.98
C LYS A 126 -17.60 -0.85 -2.03
N LEU A 127 -16.45 -1.53 -2.12
CA LEU A 127 -16.10 -2.65 -1.25
C LEU A 127 -15.55 -2.21 0.11
N ALA A 128 -15.16 -0.94 0.26
CA ALA A 128 -14.60 -0.44 1.51
C ALA A 128 -15.66 -0.45 2.62
N ALA A 129 -15.30 -0.96 3.79
CA ALA A 129 -16.17 -0.96 4.96
C ALA A 129 -16.37 0.44 5.51
N VAL A 130 -15.32 1.25 5.48
CA VAL A 130 -15.33 2.65 5.92
C VAL A 130 -14.50 3.47 4.94
N GLU A 131 -15.07 4.59 4.50
CA GLU A 131 -14.36 5.56 3.69
C GLU A 131 -14.01 6.76 4.56
N ILE A 132 -12.72 7.06 4.64
CA ILE A 132 -12.19 8.18 5.43
C ILE A 132 -11.71 9.25 4.47
N GLU A 133 -12.14 10.47 4.70
CA GLU A 133 -11.78 11.64 3.90
C GLU A 133 -10.85 12.58 4.64
#